data_9b25d39af9611b789c30bbe6e87a1ec1
#
_entry.id   9b25d39af9611b789c30bbe6e87a1ec1
#
_cell.length_a   1.000
_cell.length_b   1.000
_cell.length_c   1.000
_cell.angle_alpha   90.00
_cell.angle_beta   90.00
_cell.angle_gamma   90.00
#
_symmetry.space_group_name_H-M   'P 1'
#
loop_
_entity.id
_entity.type
_entity.pdbx_description
1 polymer ?
#
loop_
_entity_poly.entity_id
_entity_poly.type
_entity_poly.pdbx_seq_one_letter_code
_entity_poly.pdbx_strand_id
1 'polypeptide(L)'
;MFSFFNKTMSNNTETFFDLNVNLISGDALNLSKLKGKTILLVNVASNCGFTKQYDDLQNLHESYKNKGLVVIGMPSNQFGGQEPGSEKEIKKFCETNFNITFQMTSKYDVKGDNAHPIYIWAKETFGKSTVPKWNFHKILILSLIHI
;
A
#
# COMPACT_ATOMS: atom_id res chain seq x y z
N MET A 1 -11.87 3.27 -6.91
CA MET A 1 -12.16 4.68 -6.61
C MET A 1 -10.87 5.37 -6.19
N PHE A 2 -10.52 6.46 -6.84
CA PHE A 2 -9.38 7.28 -6.45
C PHE A 2 -9.84 8.40 -5.54
N SER A 3 -9.16 8.58 -4.41
CA SER A 3 -9.39 9.70 -3.52
C SER A 3 -8.20 10.65 -3.58
N PHE A 4 -8.42 11.86 -4.09
CA PHE A 4 -7.44 12.93 -4.11
C PHE A 4 -7.76 13.92 -2.99
N PHE A 5 -6.84 14.10 -2.05
CA PHE A 5 -7.02 15.10 -1.01
C PHE A 5 -5.82 16.01 -0.89
N ASN A 6 -6.10 17.29 -0.98
CA ASN A 6 -5.16 18.36 -0.69
C ASN A 6 -5.58 18.97 0.65
N LYS A 7 -4.82 18.73 1.71
CA LYS A 7 -5.10 19.35 3.02
C LYS A 7 -3.96 20.26 3.41
N THR A 8 -4.26 21.53 3.45
CA THR A 8 -3.43 22.55 4.09
C THR A 8 -3.54 22.44 5.61
N MET A 9 -2.40 22.19 6.23
CA MET A 9 -1.99 22.51 7.59
C MET A 9 -2.99 22.39 8.77
N SER A 10 -2.72 21.47 9.65
CA SER A 10 -2.87 21.71 11.08
C SER A 10 -1.67 21.13 11.84
N ASN A 11 -1.30 21.82 12.87
CA ASN A 11 -0.13 21.57 13.69
C ASN A 11 -0.10 20.13 14.24
N ASN A 12 1.07 19.52 14.13
CA ASN A 12 1.50 18.33 14.86
C ASN A 12 0.77 17.03 14.48
N THR A 13 0.76 16.67 13.20
CA THR A 13 0.26 15.39 12.76
C THR A 13 1.38 14.55 12.16
N GLU A 14 1.58 13.36 12.74
CA GLU A 14 2.33 12.29 12.15
C GLU A 14 1.92 12.14 10.67
N THR A 15 2.89 12.15 9.78
CA THR A 15 2.64 11.96 8.34
C THR A 15 2.90 10.53 7.95
N PHE A 16 2.44 10.13 6.75
CA PHE A 16 2.81 8.84 6.17
C PHE A 16 4.32 8.57 6.25
N PHE A 17 5.13 9.59 6.00
CA PHE A 17 6.59 9.45 5.95
C PHE A 17 7.26 9.31 7.33
N ASP A 18 6.53 9.49 8.42
CA ASP A 18 7.00 9.25 9.79
C ASP A 18 6.77 7.81 10.25
N LEU A 19 6.06 7.01 9.46
CA LEU A 19 5.70 5.64 9.79
C LEU A 19 6.71 4.63 9.25
N ASN A 20 6.67 3.43 9.79
CA ASN A 20 7.46 2.28 9.35
C ASN A 20 6.54 1.13 8.97
N VAL A 21 7.00 0.27 8.09
CA VAL A 21 6.30 -0.95 7.72
C VAL A 21 7.32 -2.08 7.52
N ASN A 22 6.95 -3.30 7.88
CA ASN A 22 7.78 -4.45 7.57
C ASN A 22 7.51 -4.94 6.16
N LEU A 23 8.58 -5.16 5.41
CA LEU A 23 8.50 -5.79 4.10
C LEU A 23 8.25 -7.28 4.22
N ILE A 24 7.76 -7.88 3.16
CA ILE A 24 7.48 -9.32 3.10
C ILE A 24 8.75 -10.17 3.31
N SER A 25 9.93 -9.60 3.06
CA SER A 25 11.22 -10.20 3.37
C SER A 25 11.53 -10.25 4.86
N GLY A 26 10.80 -9.51 5.69
CA GLY A 26 11.07 -9.30 7.11
C GLY A 26 11.86 -8.04 7.42
N ASP A 27 12.43 -7.37 6.42
CA ASP A 27 13.17 -6.13 6.62
C ASP A 27 12.22 -4.98 6.94
N ALA A 28 12.65 -4.05 7.79
CA ALA A 28 11.88 -2.85 8.07
C ALA A 28 12.11 -1.79 6.98
N LEU A 29 11.02 -1.19 6.51
CA LEU A 29 11.05 -0.04 5.62
C LEU A 29 10.64 1.23 6.38
N ASN A 30 11.58 2.16 6.54
CA ASN A 30 11.29 3.49 7.01
C ASN A 30 10.75 4.33 5.84
N LEU A 31 9.49 4.74 5.95
CA LEU A 31 8.81 5.47 4.87
C LEU A 31 9.38 6.87 4.64
N SER A 32 10.17 7.39 5.58
CA SER A 32 10.88 8.67 5.38
C SER A 32 11.83 8.63 4.17
N LYS A 33 12.30 7.45 3.79
CA LYS A 33 13.13 7.26 2.59
C LYS A 33 12.38 7.52 1.28
N LEU A 34 11.05 7.55 1.34
CA LEU A 34 10.18 7.75 0.19
C LEU A 34 9.69 9.20 0.06
N LYS A 35 10.20 10.12 0.88
CA LYS A 35 9.87 11.54 0.76
C LYS A 35 10.16 12.04 -0.65
N GLY A 36 9.25 12.83 -1.19
CA GLY A 36 9.33 13.33 -2.57
C GLY A 36 8.79 12.39 -3.63
N LYS A 37 8.40 11.18 -3.25
CA LYS A 37 7.80 10.20 -4.16
C LYS A 37 6.28 10.26 -4.09
N THR A 38 5.64 9.84 -5.18
CA THR A 38 4.21 9.54 -5.20
C THR A 38 4.04 8.07 -4.83
N ILE A 39 3.19 7.79 -3.86
CA ILE A 39 2.98 6.42 -3.36
C ILE A 39 1.62 5.92 -3.82
N LEU A 40 1.59 4.77 -4.48
CA LEU A 40 0.36 4.02 -4.74
C LEU A 40 0.31 2.84 -3.77
N LEU A 41 -0.52 2.97 -2.74
CA LEU A 41 -0.73 1.95 -1.72
C LEU A 41 -1.95 1.11 -2.09
N VAL A 42 -1.78 -0.21 -2.15
CA VAL A 42 -2.84 -1.16 -2.54
C VAL A 42 -2.88 -2.31 -1.55
N ASN A 43 -4.05 -2.61 -1.00
CA ASN A 43 -4.24 -3.85 -0.25
C ASN A 43 -4.53 -4.99 -1.23
N VAL A 44 -3.78 -6.07 -1.13
CA VAL A 44 -3.75 -7.13 -2.15
C VAL A 44 -4.10 -8.49 -1.57
N ALA A 45 -4.49 -9.41 -2.46
CA ALA A 45 -4.79 -10.80 -2.10
C ALA A 45 -4.50 -11.74 -3.29
N SER A 46 -4.11 -12.99 -2.96
CA SER A 46 -3.73 -13.99 -3.96
C SER A 46 -4.92 -14.74 -4.58
N ASN A 47 -6.06 -14.81 -3.88
CA ASN A 47 -7.20 -15.64 -4.26
C ASN A 47 -8.46 -14.84 -4.59
N CYS A 48 -8.30 -13.63 -5.11
CA CYS A 48 -9.39 -12.71 -5.45
C CYS A 48 -9.68 -12.72 -6.95
N GLY A 49 -10.93 -12.43 -7.33
CA GLY A 49 -11.26 -12.18 -8.75
C GLY A 49 -10.48 -11.01 -9.36
N PHE A 50 -10.03 -10.07 -8.53
CA PHE A 50 -9.22 -8.92 -8.95
C PHE A 50 -7.71 -9.17 -8.91
N THR A 51 -7.24 -10.37 -8.57
CA THR A 51 -5.81 -10.67 -8.44
C THR A 51 -5.02 -10.42 -9.73
N LYS A 52 -5.66 -10.52 -10.89
CA LYS A 52 -5.06 -10.15 -12.18
C LYS A 52 -4.62 -8.69 -12.26
N GLN A 53 -5.13 -7.81 -11.40
CA GLN A 53 -4.68 -6.42 -11.32
C GLN A 53 -3.20 -6.29 -10.91
N TYR A 54 -2.58 -7.34 -10.41
CA TYR A 54 -1.13 -7.38 -10.22
C TYR A 54 -0.36 -7.08 -11.52
N ASP A 55 -0.85 -7.54 -12.68
CA ASP A 55 -0.22 -7.24 -13.97
C ASP A 55 -0.19 -5.73 -14.24
N ASP A 56 -1.31 -5.05 -14.02
CA ASP A 56 -1.42 -3.60 -14.23
C ASP A 56 -0.57 -2.82 -13.22
N LEU A 57 -0.54 -3.26 -11.97
CA LEU A 57 0.29 -2.66 -10.93
C LEU A 57 1.78 -2.81 -11.25
N GLN A 58 2.19 -3.99 -11.73
CA GLN A 58 3.57 -4.21 -12.14
C GLN A 58 3.93 -3.36 -13.37
N ASN A 59 3.03 -3.22 -14.33
CA ASN A 59 3.22 -2.35 -15.50
C ASN A 59 3.38 -0.89 -15.09
N LEU A 60 2.57 -0.40 -14.15
CA LEU A 60 2.71 0.95 -13.58
C LEU A 60 4.07 1.12 -12.91
N HIS A 61 4.48 0.15 -12.11
CA HIS A 61 5.78 0.17 -11.45
C HIS A 61 6.92 0.27 -12.47
N GLU A 62 6.94 -0.61 -13.46
CA GLU A 62 7.98 -0.61 -14.50
C GLU A 62 8.03 0.71 -15.29
N SER A 63 6.86 1.27 -15.61
CA SER A 63 6.76 2.49 -16.41
C SER A 63 7.17 3.75 -15.65
N TYR A 64 6.94 3.81 -14.33
CA TYR A 64 7.06 5.04 -13.55
C TYR A 64 8.04 4.98 -12.38
N LYS A 65 8.68 3.86 -12.10
CA LYS A 65 9.64 3.73 -10.98
C LYS A 65 10.79 4.76 -11.07
N ASN A 66 11.21 5.12 -12.27
CA ASN A 66 12.25 6.13 -12.50
C ASN A 66 11.68 7.55 -12.64
N LYS A 67 10.37 7.72 -12.47
CA LYS A 67 9.65 9.00 -12.56
C LYS A 67 9.01 9.39 -11.23
N GLY A 68 9.41 8.76 -10.14
CA GLY A 68 8.97 9.11 -8.79
C GLY A 68 7.76 8.37 -8.26
N LEU A 69 7.27 7.33 -8.94
CA LEU A 69 6.20 6.47 -8.41
C LEU A 69 6.76 5.29 -7.63
N VAL A 70 6.24 5.07 -6.43
CA VAL A 70 6.49 3.86 -5.63
C VAL A 70 5.17 3.14 -5.43
N VAL A 71 5.08 1.91 -5.93
CA VAL A 71 3.94 1.01 -5.67
C VAL A 71 4.24 0.18 -4.43
N ILE A 72 3.30 0.16 -3.49
CA ILE A 72 3.40 -0.67 -2.28
C ILE A 72 2.17 -1.55 -2.18
N GLY A 73 2.35 -2.86 -2.26
CA GLY A 73 1.31 -3.86 -2.03
C GLY A 73 1.32 -4.33 -0.58
N MET A 74 0.20 -4.26 0.10
CA MET A 74 0.04 -4.77 1.46
C MET A 74 -0.95 -5.94 1.47
N PRO A 75 -0.48 -7.17 1.61
CA PRO A 75 -1.36 -8.33 1.71
C PRO A 75 -2.27 -8.24 2.93
N SER A 76 -3.54 -8.57 2.76
CA SER A 76 -4.52 -8.60 3.85
C SER A 76 -5.52 -9.73 3.65
N ASN A 77 -5.81 -10.46 4.74
CA ASN A 77 -6.77 -11.57 4.71
C ASN A 77 -8.19 -11.16 5.13
N GLN A 78 -8.45 -9.85 5.29
CA GLN A 78 -9.72 -9.35 5.86
C GLN A 78 -10.91 -9.39 4.90
N PHE A 79 -10.67 -9.59 3.62
CA PHE A 79 -11.73 -9.58 2.61
C PHE A 79 -11.94 -10.98 2.04
N GLY A 80 -12.95 -11.67 2.56
CA GLY A 80 -13.31 -13.01 2.14
C GLY A 80 -12.27 -14.10 2.45
N GLY A 81 -11.29 -13.82 3.31
CA GLY A 81 -10.23 -14.78 3.61
C GLY A 81 -9.37 -15.14 2.39
N GLN A 82 -9.22 -14.21 1.45
CA GLN A 82 -8.58 -14.46 0.15
C GLN A 82 -7.04 -14.31 0.14
N GLU A 83 -6.44 -14.07 1.32
CA GLU A 83 -4.98 -14.05 1.50
C GLU A 83 -4.56 -14.92 2.70
N PRO A 84 -4.85 -16.22 2.70
CA PRO A 84 -4.62 -17.08 3.87
C PRO A 84 -3.17 -17.52 4.04
N GLY A 85 -2.33 -17.39 3.02
CA GLY A 85 -0.96 -17.86 3.02
C GLY A 85 -0.02 -17.10 3.96
N SER A 86 1.13 -17.70 4.22
CA SER A 86 2.25 -17.05 4.90
C SER A 86 2.91 -16.02 3.99
N GLU A 87 3.73 -15.14 4.57
CA GLU A 87 4.53 -14.18 3.80
C GLU A 87 5.39 -14.87 2.73
N LYS A 88 5.99 -16.01 3.07
CA LYS A 88 6.80 -16.80 2.13
C LYS A 88 5.97 -17.31 0.96
N GLU A 89 4.76 -17.81 1.23
CA GLU A 89 3.84 -18.30 0.20
C GLU A 89 3.34 -17.17 -0.68
N ILE A 90 2.99 -16.02 -0.10
CA ILE A 90 2.54 -14.83 -0.82
C ILE A 90 3.64 -14.31 -1.73
N LYS A 91 4.86 -14.18 -1.20
CA LYS A 91 6.03 -13.73 -1.98
C LYS A 91 6.26 -14.64 -3.19
N LYS A 92 6.28 -15.96 -2.96
CA LYS A 92 6.45 -16.94 -4.03
C LYS A 92 5.34 -16.84 -5.08
N PHE A 93 4.09 -16.69 -4.65
CA PHE A 93 2.94 -16.53 -5.55
C PHE A 93 3.11 -15.29 -6.44
N CYS A 94 3.44 -14.15 -5.87
CA CYS A 94 3.62 -12.90 -6.60
C CYS A 94 4.78 -12.98 -7.60
N GLU A 95 5.91 -13.54 -7.20
CA GLU A 95 7.07 -13.69 -8.07
C GLU A 95 6.81 -14.67 -9.22
N THR A 96 6.21 -15.82 -8.92
CA THR A 96 5.99 -16.90 -9.89
C THR A 96 4.91 -16.57 -10.90
N ASN A 97 3.80 -15.97 -10.47
CA ASN A 97 2.63 -15.77 -11.33
C ASN A 97 2.59 -14.41 -12.02
N PHE A 98 3.24 -13.39 -11.43
CA PHE A 98 3.12 -12.00 -11.90
C PHE A 98 4.47 -11.29 -12.04
N ASN A 99 5.57 -11.94 -11.71
CA ASN A 99 6.91 -11.33 -11.74
C ASN A 99 6.97 -9.98 -10.98
N ILE A 100 6.33 -9.90 -9.84
CA ILE A 100 6.23 -8.66 -9.05
C ILE A 100 7.62 -8.25 -8.56
N THR A 101 7.99 -7.00 -8.84
CA THR A 101 9.23 -6.38 -8.39
C THR A 101 9.02 -5.12 -7.56
N PHE A 102 7.77 -4.61 -7.47
CA PHE A 102 7.48 -3.51 -6.56
C PHE A 102 7.47 -3.98 -5.10
N GLN A 103 7.49 -3.02 -4.16
CA GLN A 103 7.54 -3.30 -2.73
C GLN A 103 6.28 -4.02 -2.25
N MET A 104 6.49 -5.18 -1.62
CA MET A 104 5.44 -5.92 -0.91
C MET A 104 5.72 -5.86 0.59
N THR A 105 4.71 -5.58 1.38
CA THR A 105 4.81 -5.62 2.85
C THR A 105 4.46 -7.01 3.39
N SER A 106 4.73 -7.23 4.67
CA SER A 106 4.14 -8.34 5.40
C SER A 106 2.61 -8.23 5.38
N LYS A 107 1.94 -9.32 5.73
CA LYS A 107 0.49 -9.36 5.82
C LYS A 107 0.01 -8.57 7.04
N TYR A 108 -0.96 -7.68 6.85
CA TYR A 108 -1.53 -6.84 7.90
C TYR A 108 -3.04 -6.71 7.76
N ASP A 109 -3.68 -6.31 8.85
CA ASP A 109 -5.02 -5.76 8.79
C ASP A 109 -4.97 -4.34 8.22
N VAL A 110 -5.95 -3.99 7.39
CA VAL A 110 -6.04 -2.69 6.71
C VAL A 110 -7.29 -1.91 7.08
N LYS A 111 -8.15 -2.49 7.91
CA LYS A 111 -9.37 -1.87 8.47
C LYS A 111 -9.60 -2.34 9.89
N GLY A 112 -10.41 -1.59 10.64
CA GLY A 112 -10.71 -1.88 12.04
C GLY A 112 -9.63 -1.38 12.99
N ASP A 113 -9.78 -1.71 14.26
CA ASP A 113 -8.95 -1.15 15.34
C ASP A 113 -7.48 -1.64 15.30
N ASN A 114 -7.25 -2.81 14.70
CA ASN A 114 -5.93 -3.41 14.58
C ASN A 114 -5.27 -3.16 13.22
N ALA A 115 -5.83 -2.24 12.42
CA ALA A 115 -5.24 -1.90 11.12
C ALA A 115 -3.82 -1.36 11.28
N HIS A 116 -2.99 -1.61 10.28
CA HIS A 116 -1.64 -1.04 10.25
C HIS A 116 -1.71 0.48 10.40
N PRO A 117 -0.77 1.11 11.12
CA PRO A 117 -0.75 2.56 11.33
C PRO A 117 -0.90 3.41 10.07
N ILE A 118 -0.43 2.94 8.93
CA ILE A 118 -0.61 3.62 7.64
C ILE A 118 -2.10 3.82 7.32
N TYR A 119 -2.93 2.80 7.51
CA TYR A 119 -4.37 2.88 7.24
C TYR A 119 -5.13 3.64 8.31
N ILE A 120 -4.67 3.59 9.57
CA ILE A 120 -5.21 4.44 10.65
C ILE A 120 -4.93 5.90 10.33
N TRP A 121 -3.70 6.22 9.97
CA TRP A 121 -3.29 7.57 9.54
C TRP A 121 -4.15 8.06 8.38
N ALA A 122 -4.34 7.25 7.35
CA ALA A 122 -5.14 7.62 6.18
C ALA A 122 -6.60 7.95 6.57
N LYS A 123 -7.21 7.12 7.41
CA LYS A 123 -8.58 7.33 7.89
C LYS A 123 -8.69 8.60 8.73
N GLU A 124 -7.78 8.82 9.66
CA GLU A 124 -7.78 10.00 10.54
C GLU A 124 -7.52 11.29 9.78
N THR A 125 -6.65 11.24 8.77
CA THR A 125 -6.26 12.42 7.99
C THR A 125 -7.28 12.77 6.91
N PHE A 126 -7.80 11.77 6.20
CA PHE A 126 -8.60 11.95 4.97
C PHE A 126 -10.02 11.38 5.08
N GLY A 127 -10.35 10.70 6.15
CA GLY A 127 -11.69 10.21 6.42
C GLY A 127 -11.96 8.78 5.92
N LYS A 128 -13.20 8.37 6.09
CA LYS A 128 -13.63 6.96 5.88
C LYS A 128 -13.50 6.47 4.44
N SER A 129 -13.41 7.37 3.46
CA SER A 129 -13.24 7.00 2.05
C SER A 129 -11.91 6.28 1.78
N THR A 130 -10.92 6.44 2.65
CA THR A 130 -9.62 5.78 2.55
C THR A 130 -9.62 4.36 3.13
N VAL A 131 -10.65 3.99 3.88
CA VAL A 131 -10.77 2.65 4.42
C VAL A 131 -11.07 1.68 3.28
N PRO A 132 -10.24 0.65 3.07
CA PRO A 132 -10.48 -0.32 2.00
C PRO A 132 -11.86 -0.98 2.14
N LYS A 133 -12.59 -1.06 1.04
CA LYS A 133 -13.92 -1.72 0.97
C LYS A 133 -13.82 -3.15 0.46
N TRP A 134 -12.75 -3.46 -0.23
CA TRP A 134 -12.46 -4.78 -0.76
C TRP A 134 -10.96 -4.89 -1.10
N ASN A 135 -10.54 -6.07 -1.56
CA ASN A 135 -9.19 -6.26 -2.08
C ASN A 135 -8.92 -5.32 -3.27
N PHE A 136 -7.67 -4.92 -3.43
CA PHE A 136 -7.19 -4.03 -4.51
C PHE A 136 -7.80 -2.62 -4.48
N HIS A 137 -8.17 -2.15 -3.31
CA HIS A 137 -8.47 -0.73 -3.08
C HIS A 137 -7.17 0.08 -3.13
N LYS A 138 -7.19 1.21 -3.83
CA LYS A 138 -5.99 2.02 -4.09
C LYS A 138 -6.08 3.36 -3.38
N ILE A 139 -4.98 3.72 -2.70
CA ILE A 139 -4.79 5.04 -2.11
C ILE A 139 -3.57 5.67 -2.79
N LEU A 140 -3.75 6.84 -3.38
CA LEU A 140 -2.65 7.60 -3.98
C LEU A 140 -2.22 8.69 -3.00
N ILE A 141 -0.98 8.64 -2.56
CA ILE A 141 -0.40 9.58 -1.61
C ILE A 141 0.60 10.44 -2.37
N LEU A 142 0.30 11.73 -2.46
CA LEU A 142 1.14 12.71 -3.12
C LEU A 142 2.01 13.40 -2.08
N SER A 143 3.32 13.30 -2.24
CA SER A 143 4.26 14.11 -1.48
C SER A 143 4.32 15.48 -2.12
N LEU A 144 3.71 16.46 -1.46
CA LEU A 144 3.86 17.85 -1.88
C LEU A 144 5.21 18.35 -1.40
N ILE A 145 6.18 18.38 -2.31
CA ILE A 145 7.37 19.17 -2.09
C ILE A 145 6.97 20.60 -2.38
N HIS A 146 6.96 21.43 -1.35
CA HIS A 146 6.90 22.87 -1.57
C HIS A 146 8.27 23.29 -2.13
N ILE A 147 8.23 23.64 -3.39
CA ILE A 147 9.33 24.35 -4.01
C ILE A 147 9.23 25.81 -3.59
#